data_614dd5acd5fdf1ea5a9d5baaddfcacc1
#
_entry.id   614dd5acd5fdf1ea5a9d5baaddfcacc1
#
_cell.length_a   1.000
_cell.length_b   1.000
_cell.length_c   1.000
_cell.angle_alpha   90.00
_cell.angle_beta   90.00
_cell.angle_gamma   90.00
#
_symmetry.space_group_name_H-M   'P 1'
#
loop_
_entity.id
_entity.type
_entity.pdbx_description
1 polymer ?
#
loop_
_entity_poly.entity_id
_entity_poly.type
_entity_poly.pdbx_seq_one_letter_code
_entity_poly.pdbx_strand_id
1 'polypeptide(L)'
;HTFAPTGTPECVKSSAQFGDDWYGPYMGFDHVEMMLLGHNWFLPEEPPRGQHYERWFFADGRGHEKNAAYQQNGRDTKGAAQTHHSMLPVAWHNSTWTADRAIAWMRDRPEDAKPFCGWVSFPDPHHPFDAPEPWSRLHAPEEVDLPEHRTRDFEGRPWWHEAVMTSEPAGEAEHANIRKNYSRIPPQSDAQLREIIANTYGQIALIDHQVGRLMNCL
;
A
#
# COMPACT_ATOMS: atom_id res chain seq x y z
N HIS A 1 14.34 4.17 -12.48
CA HIS A 1 13.87 4.11 -11.12
C HIS A 1 13.73 2.70 -10.68
N THR A 2 14.69 2.24 -9.97
CA THR A 2 14.68 0.88 -9.49
C THR A 2 14.46 0.91 -7.98
N PHE A 3 13.24 1.27 -7.58
CA PHE A 3 12.83 0.67 -6.34
C PHE A 3 12.46 -0.77 -6.68
N ALA A 4 13.28 -1.67 -6.23
CA ALA A 4 12.96 -3.08 -6.21
C ALA A 4 11.59 -3.27 -5.51
N PRO A 5 10.87 -4.34 -5.82
CA PRO A 5 9.63 -4.64 -5.14
C PRO A 5 9.81 -4.51 -3.64
N THR A 6 8.87 -3.86 -3.00
CA THR A 6 8.89 -3.58 -1.57
C THR A 6 9.15 -4.83 -0.75
N GLY A 7 9.99 -4.71 0.28
CA GLY A 7 10.37 -5.82 1.13
C GLY A 7 11.55 -6.66 0.62
N THR A 8 12.12 -6.32 -0.53
CA THR A 8 13.29 -7.03 -1.04
C THR A 8 14.59 -6.47 -0.45
N PRO A 9 15.67 -7.28 -0.39
CA PRO A 9 16.97 -6.80 0.02
C PRO A 9 17.50 -5.61 -0.79
N GLU A 10 17.13 -5.52 -2.07
CA GLU A 10 17.52 -4.40 -2.94
C GLU A 10 16.84 -3.09 -2.53
N CYS A 11 15.57 -3.14 -2.11
CA CYS A 11 14.84 -1.99 -1.61
C CYS A 11 15.50 -1.45 -0.33
N VAL A 12 15.84 -2.34 0.60
CA VAL A 12 16.58 -2.01 1.82
C VAL A 12 17.94 -1.41 1.51
N LYS A 13 18.70 -2.02 0.60
CA LYS A 13 20.01 -1.50 0.17
C LYS A 13 19.91 -0.13 -0.52
N SER A 14 18.90 0.07 -1.34
CA SER A 14 18.69 1.34 -2.05
C SER A 14 18.39 2.49 -1.09
N SER A 15 17.61 2.25 -0.04
CA SER A 15 17.31 3.28 0.96
C SER A 15 18.43 3.50 1.97
N ALA A 16 19.27 2.50 2.23
CA ALA A 16 20.37 2.58 3.20
C ALA A 16 21.45 3.62 2.85
N GLN A 17 21.50 4.10 1.61
CA GLN A 17 22.37 5.21 1.20
C GLN A 17 21.97 6.55 1.82
N PHE A 18 20.74 6.69 2.30
CA PHE A 18 20.22 7.90 2.91
C PHE A 18 20.36 7.83 4.44
N GLY A 19 20.68 8.97 5.06
CA GLY A 19 20.74 9.08 6.53
C GLY A 19 19.34 9.15 7.15
N ASP A 20 19.27 9.04 8.48
CA ASP A 20 18.01 9.06 9.21
C ASP A 20 17.36 10.46 9.24
N ASP A 21 18.14 11.49 9.07
CA ASP A 21 17.77 12.91 8.99
C ASP A 21 17.63 13.42 7.55
N TRP A 22 17.67 12.52 6.55
CA TRP A 22 17.54 12.90 5.17
C TRP A 22 16.06 13.08 4.77
N TYR A 23 15.76 14.25 4.20
CA TYR A 23 14.47 14.64 3.65
C TYR A 23 14.56 15.24 2.25
N GLY A 24 15.56 14.85 1.50
CA GLY A 24 15.85 15.35 0.16
C GLY A 24 17.24 16.02 0.07
N PRO A 25 17.61 16.52 -1.11
CA PRO A 25 16.85 16.47 -2.35
C PRO A 25 16.81 15.07 -2.99
N TYR A 26 15.77 14.79 -3.79
CA TYR A 26 15.64 13.51 -4.51
C TYR A 26 14.85 13.70 -5.81
N MET A 27 15.44 13.28 -6.93
CA MET A 27 14.80 13.26 -8.25
C MET A 27 14.14 14.58 -8.69
N GLY A 28 14.73 15.72 -8.31
CA GLY A 28 14.24 17.05 -8.64
C GLY A 28 13.25 17.64 -7.63
N PHE A 29 12.95 16.91 -6.55
CA PHE A 29 12.21 17.43 -5.41
C PHE A 29 13.16 17.86 -4.31
N ASP A 30 12.94 19.04 -3.74
CA ASP A 30 13.76 19.60 -2.66
C ASP A 30 13.47 18.92 -1.31
N HIS A 31 12.22 18.50 -1.10
CA HIS A 31 11.77 17.78 0.09
C HIS A 31 11.12 16.46 -0.30
N VAL A 32 11.43 15.41 0.42
CA VAL A 32 10.90 14.06 0.20
C VAL A 32 10.68 13.33 1.52
N GLU A 33 9.51 12.74 1.67
CA GLU A 33 9.24 11.72 2.68
C GLU A 33 8.83 10.43 1.99
N MET A 34 9.49 9.34 2.35
CA MET A 34 9.33 8.06 1.66
C MET A 34 8.62 7.03 2.50
N MET A 35 7.80 6.25 1.82
CA MET A 35 7.21 5.01 2.31
C MET A 35 7.40 3.94 1.23
N LEU A 36 8.21 2.93 1.50
CA LEU A 36 8.49 1.86 0.54
C LEU A 36 7.77 0.56 0.88
N LEU A 37 7.49 0.32 2.16
CA LEU A 37 6.90 -0.92 2.66
C LEU A 37 5.47 -0.75 3.19
N GLY A 38 4.91 0.44 3.05
CA GLY A 38 3.63 0.81 3.67
C GLY A 38 2.40 0.02 3.20
N HIS A 39 2.53 -0.75 2.13
CA HIS A 39 1.49 -1.66 1.63
C HIS A 39 1.84 -3.14 1.85
N ASN A 40 2.83 -3.45 2.66
CA ASN A 40 3.18 -4.82 3.01
C ASN A 40 2.41 -5.29 4.23
N TRP A 41 2.26 -6.59 4.35
CA TRP A 41 1.54 -7.25 5.44
C TRP A 41 2.26 -7.17 6.78
N PHE A 42 3.49 -6.74 6.79
CA PHE A 42 4.28 -6.46 7.98
C PHE A 42 5.40 -5.47 7.65
N LEU A 43 5.84 -4.74 8.64
CA LEU A 43 7.01 -3.89 8.54
C LEU A 43 8.18 -4.56 9.28
N PRO A 44 9.42 -4.43 8.78
CA PRO A 44 10.58 -4.97 9.47
C PRO A 44 10.78 -4.31 10.84
N GLU A 45 11.29 -5.05 11.79
CA GLU A 45 11.54 -4.54 13.15
C GLU A 45 12.56 -3.39 13.17
N GLU A 46 13.55 -3.46 12.29
CA GLU A 46 14.52 -2.40 12.06
C GLU A 46 14.25 -1.78 10.69
N PRO A 47 13.52 -0.65 10.62
CA PRO A 47 13.21 -0.02 9.36
C PRO A 47 14.50 0.46 8.67
N PRO A 48 14.61 0.26 7.36
CA PRO A 48 15.75 0.74 6.60
C PRO A 48 15.88 2.26 6.70
N ARG A 49 17.12 2.74 6.69
CA ARG A 49 17.41 4.18 6.62
C ARG A 49 16.72 4.81 5.42
N GLY A 50 16.34 6.07 5.54
CA GLY A 50 15.67 6.82 4.48
C GLY A 50 14.22 6.43 4.24
N GLN A 51 13.66 5.53 5.03
CA GLN A 51 12.24 5.16 4.98
C GLN A 51 11.51 5.81 6.17
N HIS A 52 10.74 6.83 5.89
CA HIS A 52 10.17 7.70 6.93
C HIS A 52 8.94 7.08 7.60
N TYR A 53 8.05 6.44 6.84
CA TYR A 53 6.86 5.80 7.39
C TYR A 53 7.23 4.65 8.32
N GLU A 54 8.12 3.79 7.90
CA GLU A 54 8.54 2.61 8.66
C GLU A 54 9.21 3.02 9.97
N ARG A 55 10.08 4.03 9.95
CA ARG A 55 10.68 4.57 11.18
C ARG A 55 9.66 5.19 12.11
N TRP A 56 8.74 6.00 11.55
CA TRP A 56 7.64 6.57 12.33
C TRP A 56 6.75 5.49 12.94
N PHE A 57 6.48 4.43 12.22
CA PHE A 57 5.64 3.33 12.68
C PHE A 57 6.19 2.65 13.94
N PHE A 58 7.50 2.57 14.07
CA PHE A 58 8.19 1.97 15.22
C PHE A 58 8.66 2.98 16.29
N ALA A 59 8.64 4.28 16.01
CA ALA A 59 9.28 5.31 16.84
C ALA A 59 8.73 5.42 18.28
N ASP A 60 7.48 5.04 18.50
CA ASP A 60 6.83 5.06 19.82
C ASP A 60 7.02 3.75 20.63
N GLY A 61 7.81 2.81 20.13
CA GLY A 61 8.04 1.51 20.74
C GLY A 61 6.89 0.51 20.58
N ARG A 62 5.82 0.85 19.84
CA ARG A 62 4.64 0.01 19.65
C ARG A 62 4.59 -0.70 18.29
N GLY A 63 5.70 -0.74 17.57
CA GLY A 63 5.76 -1.32 16.23
C GLY A 63 5.25 -2.76 16.15
N HIS A 64 5.58 -3.62 17.13
CA HIS A 64 5.08 -4.99 17.20
C HIS A 64 3.55 -5.07 17.37
N GLU A 65 2.99 -4.22 18.24
CA GLU A 65 1.55 -4.14 18.44
C GLU A 65 0.83 -3.71 17.15
N LYS A 66 1.38 -2.69 16.49
CA LYS A 66 0.85 -2.19 15.22
C LYS A 66 0.92 -3.25 14.11
N ASN A 67 2.04 -3.97 14.00
CA ASN A 67 2.16 -5.08 13.06
C ASN A 67 1.15 -6.20 13.34
N ALA A 68 0.96 -6.55 14.60
CA ALA A 68 -0.02 -7.57 14.99
C ALA A 68 -1.45 -7.12 14.62
N ALA A 69 -1.80 -5.86 14.89
CA ALA A 69 -3.09 -5.30 14.52
C ALA A 69 -3.28 -5.23 13.00
N TYR A 70 -2.22 -4.89 12.26
CA TYR A 70 -2.25 -4.82 10.81
C TYR A 70 -2.51 -6.20 10.15
N GLN A 71 -1.91 -7.25 10.70
CA GLN A 71 -2.07 -8.62 10.20
C GLN A 71 -3.37 -9.29 10.67
N GLN A 72 -4.03 -8.71 11.65
CA GLN A 72 -5.27 -9.26 12.20
C GLN A 72 -6.45 -8.93 11.30
N ASN A 73 -7.18 -9.97 10.88
CA ASN A 73 -8.38 -9.79 10.10
C ASN A 73 -9.61 -9.64 10.99
N GLY A 74 -10.24 -8.48 10.95
CA GLY A 74 -11.40 -8.15 11.77
C GLY A 74 -12.72 -8.77 11.29
N ARG A 75 -12.77 -9.34 10.08
CA ARG A 75 -13.96 -9.93 9.47
C ARG A 75 -13.58 -11.07 8.52
N ASP A 76 -14.47 -12.07 8.43
CA ASP A 76 -14.33 -13.12 7.42
C ASP A 76 -14.44 -12.54 5.99
N THR A 77 -13.43 -12.80 5.18
CA THR A 77 -13.35 -12.42 3.76
C THR A 77 -13.70 -13.58 2.82
N LYS A 78 -14.27 -14.65 3.34
CA LYS A 78 -14.62 -15.88 2.59
C LYS A 78 -13.43 -16.48 1.83
N GLY A 79 -12.21 -16.24 2.33
CA GLY A 79 -10.97 -16.68 1.69
C GLY A 79 -10.61 -15.90 0.42
N ALA A 80 -11.13 -14.68 0.25
CA ALA A 80 -10.75 -13.80 -0.85
C ALA A 80 -9.23 -13.53 -0.83
N ALA A 81 -8.59 -13.66 -1.99
CA ALA A 81 -7.15 -13.55 -2.10
C ALA A 81 -6.64 -12.16 -1.70
N GLN A 82 -5.60 -12.12 -0.86
CA GLN A 82 -4.93 -10.89 -0.41
C GLN A 82 -5.90 -9.84 0.16
N THR A 83 -7.01 -10.30 0.76
CA THR A 83 -8.06 -9.41 1.26
C THR A 83 -8.25 -9.64 2.76
N HIS A 84 -8.24 -8.58 3.54
CA HIS A 84 -8.58 -8.63 4.95
C HIS A 84 -9.06 -7.25 5.45
N HIS A 85 -9.82 -7.25 6.51
CA HIS A 85 -10.29 -6.03 7.18
C HIS A 85 -9.30 -5.71 8.29
N SER A 86 -8.37 -4.79 8.02
CA SER A 86 -7.31 -4.50 8.97
C SER A 86 -7.85 -3.99 10.29
N MET A 87 -7.34 -4.54 11.38
CA MET A 87 -7.60 -4.06 12.74
C MET A 87 -6.66 -2.91 13.13
N LEU A 88 -5.79 -2.47 12.21
CA LEU A 88 -4.93 -1.32 12.44
C LEU A 88 -5.79 -0.06 12.60
N PRO A 89 -5.66 0.70 13.69
CA PRO A 89 -6.32 1.99 13.82
C PRO A 89 -6.01 2.90 12.62
N VAL A 90 -7.03 3.60 12.11
CA VAL A 90 -6.90 4.50 10.96
C VAL A 90 -5.75 5.51 11.12
N ALA A 91 -5.50 5.98 12.34
CA ALA A 91 -4.40 6.90 12.65
C ALA A 91 -3.00 6.32 12.37
N TRP A 92 -2.86 5.01 12.30
CA TRP A 92 -1.58 4.34 12.02
C TRP A 92 -1.48 3.86 10.56
N HIS A 93 -2.56 4.00 9.81
CA HIS A 93 -2.62 3.55 8.42
C HIS A 93 -1.73 4.41 7.52
N ASN A 94 -1.14 3.79 6.51
CA ASN A 94 -0.25 4.43 5.55
C ASN A 94 -0.88 5.65 4.86
N SER A 95 -2.15 5.55 4.45
CA SER A 95 -2.87 6.63 3.78
C SER A 95 -3.09 7.84 4.70
N THR A 96 -3.36 7.60 6.01
CA THR A 96 -3.47 8.68 6.99
C THR A 96 -2.11 9.35 7.22
N TRP A 97 -1.05 8.55 7.41
CA TRP A 97 0.30 9.08 7.57
C TRP A 97 0.72 9.93 6.36
N THR A 98 0.45 9.47 5.14
CA THR A 98 0.78 10.21 3.90
C THR A 98 0.15 11.60 3.90
N ALA A 99 -1.13 11.71 4.23
CA ALA A 99 -1.81 12.99 4.32
C ALA A 99 -1.30 13.84 5.48
N ASP A 100 -1.07 13.25 6.66
CA ASP A 100 -0.55 13.95 7.83
C ASP A 100 0.81 14.58 7.56
N ARG A 101 1.71 13.87 6.89
CA ARG A 101 3.03 14.39 6.53
C ARG A 101 2.94 15.54 5.52
N ALA A 102 2.13 15.39 4.49
CA ALA A 102 1.90 16.43 3.50
C ALA A 102 1.28 17.70 4.15
N ILE A 103 0.30 17.54 5.03
CA ILE A 103 -0.33 18.64 5.77
C ILE A 103 0.69 19.32 6.69
N ALA A 104 1.48 18.55 7.44
CA ALA A 104 2.51 19.10 8.31
C ALA A 104 3.51 19.94 7.49
N TRP A 105 4.01 19.40 6.39
CA TRP A 105 4.93 20.10 5.50
C TRP A 105 4.32 21.39 4.94
N MET A 106 3.06 21.39 4.53
CA MET A 106 2.39 22.59 4.02
C MET A 106 2.26 23.67 5.10
N ARG A 107 1.92 23.29 6.34
CA ARG A 107 1.74 24.20 7.47
C ARG A 107 3.03 24.80 8.01
N ASP A 108 4.13 24.05 7.90
CA ASP A 108 5.46 24.52 8.34
C ASP A 108 6.12 25.47 7.35
N ARG A 109 5.50 25.74 6.20
CA ARG A 109 6.03 26.67 5.22
C ARG A 109 5.90 28.11 5.69
N PRO A 110 6.93 28.97 5.46
CA PRO A 110 6.83 30.40 5.70
C PRO A 110 5.70 31.04 4.90
N GLU A 111 5.07 32.10 5.43
CA GLU A 111 3.99 32.83 4.74
C GLU A 111 4.44 33.44 3.39
N ASP A 112 5.71 33.83 3.29
CA ASP A 112 6.34 34.38 2.09
C ASP A 112 6.99 33.31 1.18
N ALA A 113 6.77 32.05 1.46
CA ALA A 113 7.33 30.95 0.66
C ALA A 113 6.83 31.00 -0.78
N LYS A 114 7.71 30.66 -1.73
CA LYS A 114 7.35 30.54 -3.14
C LYS A 114 6.26 29.48 -3.35
N PRO A 115 5.45 29.61 -4.40
CA PRO A 115 4.55 28.52 -4.81
C PRO A 115 5.30 27.21 -4.92
N PHE A 116 4.61 26.11 -4.62
CA PHE A 116 5.21 24.77 -4.67
C PHE A 116 4.47 23.86 -5.65
N CYS A 117 5.16 22.83 -6.07
CA CYS A 117 4.58 21.67 -6.73
C CYS A 117 4.77 20.46 -5.80
N GLY A 118 3.69 19.86 -5.34
CA GLY A 118 3.71 18.72 -4.45
C GLY A 118 3.19 17.45 -5.15
N TRP A 119 3.86 16.33 -4.92
CA TRP A 119 3.39 15.01 -5.31
C TRP A 119 3.09 14.20 -4.06
N VAL A 120 1.81 14.02 -3.75
CA VAL A 120 1.33 13.20 -2.65
C VAL A 120 0.86 11.87 -3.22
N SER A 121 1.60 10.79 -2.96
CA SER A 121 1.35 9.47 -3.50
C SER A 121 0.90 8.52 -2.40
N PHE A 122 -0.31 7.99 -2.55
CA PHE A 122 -0.84 6.95 -1.68
C PHE A 122 -0.48 5.58 -2.25
N PRO A 123 -0.04 4.59 -1.42
CA PRO A 123 0.21 3.24 -1.91
C PRO A 123 -1.09 2.49 -2.27
N ASP A 124 -2.17 2.76 -1.56
CA ASP A 124 -3.48 2.20 -1.86
C ASP A 124 -4.08 2.80 -3.16
N PRO A 125 -4.98 2.07 -3.82
CA PRO A 125 -5.56 0.76 -3.47
C PRO A 125 -4.76 -0.45 -3.99
N HIS A 126 -3.43 -0.45 -3.88
CA HIS A 126 -2.59 -1.61 -4.18
C HIS A 126 -2.92 -2.76 -3.21
N HIS A 127 -2.76 -4.00 -3.65
CA HIS A 127 -2.87 -5.14 -2.73
C HIS A 127 -1.77 -5.10 -1.64
N PRO A 128 -2.04 -5.62 -0.43
CA PRO A 128 -3.26 -6.29 0.03
C PRO A 128 -4.45 -5.33 0.07
N PHE A 129 -5.65 -5.88 -0.16
CA PHE A 129 -6.90 -5.14 -0.06
C PHE A 129 -7.34 -5.16 1.41
N ASP A 130 -6.90 -4.16 2.17
CA ASP A 130 -6.84 -4.23 3.63
C ASP A 130 -7.29 -2.94 4.32
N ALA A 131 -8.30 -2.28 3.77
CA ALA A 131 -8.85 -1.08 4.38
C ALA A 131 -9.10 -1.29 5.89
N PRO A 132 -8.73 -0.34 6.75
CA PRO A 132 -9.04 -0.41 8.18
C PRO A 132 -10.51 -0.10 8.46
N GLU A 133 -11.02 -0.53 9.60
CA GLU A 133 -12.35 -0.09 10.06
C GLU A 133 -12.36 1.41 10.38
N PRO A 134 -13.45 2.15 10.09
CA PRO A 134 -14.72 1.67 9.54
C PRO A 134 -14.74 1.56 8.01
N TRP A 135 -13.70 1.96 7.29
CA TRP A 135 -13.64 2.06 5.83
C TRP A 135 -13.90 0.72 5.14
N SER A 136 -13.38 -0.37 5.69
CA SER A 136 -13.59 -1.71 5.17
C SER A 136 -15.04 -2.21 5.26
N ARG A 137 -15.92 -1.47 5.91
CA ARG A 137 -17.35 -1.80 6.06
C ARG A 137 -18.28 -0.81 5.36
N LEU A 138 -17.75 0.18 4.65
CA LEU A 138 -18.58 1.17 3.96
C LEU A 138 -19.39 0.58 2.82
N HIS A 139 -18.87 -0.45 2.19
CA HIS A 139 -19.50 -1.12 1.06
C HIS A 139 -19.81 -2.56 1.45
N ALA A 140 -21.09 -2.95 1.38
CA ALA A 140 -21.48 -4.34 1.59
C ALA A 140 -21.11 -5.16 0.34
N PRO A 141 -20.40 -6.28 0.48
CA PRO A 141 -20.04 -7.10 -0.68
C PRO A 141 -21.24 -7.53 -1.53
N GLU A 142 -22.38 -7.72 -0.88
CA GLU A 142 -23.64 -8.12 -1.54
C GLU A 142 -24.20 -7.05 -2.47
N GLU A 143 -23.86 -5.78 -2.23
CA GLU A 143 -24.30 -4.62 -3.01
C GLU A 143 -23.35 -4.26 -4.16
N VAL A 144 -22.20 -4.95 -4.24
CA VAL A 144 -21.21 -4.68 -5.27
C VAL A 144 -21.58 -5.38 -6.57
N ASP A 145 -21.62 -4.61 -7.65
CA ASP A 145 -21.76 -5.15 -9.00
C ASP A 145 -20.47 -5.81 -9.47
N LEU A 146 -20.59 -7.00 -10.04
CA LEU A 146 -19.45 -7.69 -10.64
C LEU A 146 -19.34 -7.32 -12.13
N PRO A 147 -18.09 -7.19 -12.66
CA PRO A 147 -17.90 -7.03 -14.09
C PRO A 147 -18.43 -8.26 -14.84
N GLU A 148 -19.01 -8.03 -16.01
CA GLU A 148 -19.53 -9.11 -16.85
C GLU A 148 -18.45 -10.11 -17.25
N HIS A 149 -17.29 -9.61 -17.66
CA HIS A 149 -16.13 -10.43 -18.03
C HIS A 149 -15.26 -10.73 -16.82
N ARG A 150 -15.28 -11.98 -16.33
CA ARG A 150 -14.55 -12.45 -15.14
C ARG A 150 -13.68 -13.69 -15.40
N THR A 151 -13.59 -14.11 -16.64
CA THR A 151 -12.82 -15.29 -17.03
C THR A 151 -11.37 -14.91 -17.36
N ARG A 152 -10.45 -15.78 -16.97
CA ARG A 152 -9.07 -15.73 -17.45
C ARG A 152 -9.05 -16.23 -18.89
N ASP A 153 -9.10 -15.29 -19.79
CA ASP A 153 -9.10 -15.50 -21.22
C ASP A 153 -7.78 -15.02 -21.79
N PHE A 154 -7.01 -15.92 -22.37
CA PHE A 154 -5.72 -15.63 -22.99
C PHE A 154 -5.82 -15.52 -24.52
N GLU A 155 -6.98 -15.81 -25.12
CA GLU A 155 -7.19 -15.71 -26.55
C GLU A 155 -7.02 -14.24 -27.01
N GLY A 156 -6.22 -14.01 -28.03
CA GLY A 156 -5.91 -12.68 -28.52
C GLY A 156 -5.05 -11.82 -27.58
N ARG A 157 -4.56 -12.35 -26.48
CA ARG A 157 -3.66 -11.68 -25.56
C ARG A 157 -2.19 -11.92 -25.92
N PRO A 158 -1.28 -11.01 -25.53
CA PRO A 158 0.14 -11.27 -25.67
C PRO A 158 0.55 -12.56 -24.97
N TRP A 159 1.40 -13.37 -25.59
CA TRP A 159 1.83 -14.68 -25.11
C TRP A 159 2.36 -14.70 -23.67
N TRP A 160 2.97 -13.61 -23.23
CA TRP A 160 3.52 -13.51 -21.87
C TRP A 160 2.44 -13.46 -20.78
N HIS A 161 1.20 -13.08 -21.08
CA HIS A 161 0.11 -13.13 -20.10
C HIS A 161 -0.15 -14.56 -19.64
N GLU A 162 -0.26 -15.48 -20.57
CA GLU A 162 -0.43 -16.90 -20.23
C GLU A 162 0.84 -17.44 -19.57
N ALA A 163 2.01 -17.17 -20.12
CA ALA A 163 3.27 -17.65 -19.59
C ALA A 163 3.52 -17.19 -18.15
N VAL A 164 3.21 -15.93 -17.81
CA VAL A 164 3.32 -15.44 -16.42
C VAL A 164 2.42 -16.20 -15.46
N MET A 165 1.26 -16.61 -15.92
CA MET A 165 0.26 -17.29 -15.07
C MET A 165 0.48 -18.79 -14.96
N THR A 166 1.03 -19.43 -16.00
CA THR A 166 1.08 -20.90 -16.11
C THR A 166 2.48 -21.48 -15.98
N SER A 167 3.53 -20.77 -16.44
CA SER A 167 4.91 -21.27 -16.38
C SER A 167 5.46 -21.25 -14.96
N GLU A 168 6.35 -22.20 -14.63
CA GLU A 168 7.04 -22.14 -13.35
C GLU A 168 7.83 -20.82 -13.20
N PRO A 169 7.79 -20.17 -12.04
CA PRO A 169 8.55 -18.96 -11.80
C PRO A 169 10.05 -19.24 -11.94
N ALA A 170 10.71 -18.45 -12.78
CA ALA A 170 12.15 -18.52 -12.98
C ALA A 170 12.82 -17.30 -12.30
N GLY A 171 14.09 -17.45 -11.94
CA GLY A 171 14.89 -16.41 -11.31
C GLY A 171 15.30 -16.76 -9.88
N GLU A 172 15.71 -15.75 -9.13
CA GLU A 172 16.10 -15.94 -7.73
C GLU A 172 14.93 -16.47 -6.89
N ALA A 173 15.24 -17.28 -5.87
CA ALA A 173 14.24 -17.96 -5.04
C ALA A 173 13.19 -17.02 -4.43
N GLU A 174 13.61 -15.80 -4.04
CA GLU A 174 12.71 -14.79 -3.50
C GLU A 174 11.71 -14.29 -4.55
N HIS A 175 12.17 -13.95 -5.75
CA HIS A 175 11.30 -13.51 -6.84
C HIS A 175 10.35 -14.61 -7.30
N ALA A 176 10.84 -15.86 -7.35
CA ALA A 176 10.02 -17.02 -7.66
C ALA A 176 8.91 -17.20 -6.60
N ASN A 177 9.23 -17.06 -5.32
CA ASN A 177 8.28 -17.15 -4.22
C ASN A 177 7.23 -16.04 -4.27
N ILE A 178 7.65 -14.78 -4.50
CA ILE A 178 6.74 -13.65 -4.66
C ILE A 178 5.77 -13.91 -5.82
N ARG A 179 6.28 -14.32 -6.97
CA ARG A 179 5.44 -14.62 -8.13
C ARG A 179 4.45 -15.74 -7.85
N LYS A 180 4.88 -16.80 -7.20
CA LYS A 180 4.04 -17.97 -6.88
C LYS A 180 2.93 -17.62 -5.87
N ASN A 181 3.25 -16.88 -4.84
CA ASN A 181 2.35 -16.68 -3.70
C ASN A 181 1.53 -15.39 -3.76
N TYR A 182 2.02 -14.37 -4.46
CA TYR A 182 1.38 -13.05 -4.48
C TYR A 182 0.89 -12.62 -5.87
N SER A 183 1.55 -13.00 -6.94
CA SER A 183 1.16 -12.58 -8.30
C SER A 183 0.23 -13.57 -8.99
N ARG A 184 0.22 -14.84 -8.55
CA ARG A 184 -0.59 -15.91 -9.14
C ARG A 184 -1.73 -16.32 -8.21
N ILE A 185 -2.66 -15.42 -8.02
CA ILE A 185 -3.85 -15.76 -7.25
C ILE A 185 -4.73 -16.77 -8.01
N PRO A 186 -5.33 -17.76 -7.32
CA PRO A 186 -6.26 -18.69 -7.94
C PRO A 186 -7.51 -17.96 -8.45
N PRO A 187 -8.30 -18.56 -9.34
CA PRO A 187 -9.62 -18.05 -9.70
C PRO A 187 -10.47 -17.80 -8.45
N GLN A 188 -11.10 -16.66 -8.40
CA GLN A 188 -11.94 -16.26 -7.27
C GLN A 188 -13.41 -16.54 -7.57
N SER A 189 -14.16 -16.96 -6.56
CA SER A 189 -15.62 -17.04 -6.65
C SER A 189 -16.25 -15.64 -6.70
N ASP A 190 -17.50 -15.54 -7.14
CA ASP A 190 -18.24 -14.28 -7.14
C ASP A 190 -18.29 -13.63 -5.74
N ALA A 191 -18.45 -14.42 -4.69
CA ALA A 191 -18.43 -13.93 -3.33
C ALA A 191 -17.06 -13.35 -2.93
N GLN A 192 -15.96 -14.01 -3.30
CA GLN A 192 -14.61 -13.53 -3.07
C GLN A 192 -14.30 -12.26 -3.87
N LEU A 193 -14.71 -12.19 -5.13
CA LEU A 193 -14.55 -10.99 -5.95
C LEU A 193 -15.30 -9.79 -5.35
N ARG A 194 -16.50 -10.01 -4.83
CA ARG A 194 -17.26 -8.96 -4.13
C ARG A 194 -16.56 -8.46 -2.89
N GLU A 195 -15.94 -9.34 -2.10
CA GLU A 195 -15.11 -8.95 -0.94
C GLU A 195 -13.90 -8.12 -1.36
N ILE A 196 -13.18 -8.52 -2.40
CA ILE A 196 -12.05 -7.77 -2.95
C ILE A 196 -12.49 -6.36 -3.38
N ILE A 197 -13.55 -6.26 -4.18
CA ILE A 197 -14.04 -4.99 -4.72
C ILE A 197 -14.55 -4.08 -3.59
N ALA A 198 -15.35 -4.62 -2.67
CA ALA A 198 -15.87 -3.85 -1.55
C ALA A 198 -14.75 -3.27 -0.67
N ASN A 199 -13.70 -4.06 -0.40
CA ASN A 199 -12.56 -3.58 0.37
C ASN A 199 -11.71 -2.57 -0.43
N THR A 200 -11.53 -2.78 -1.74
CA THR A 200 -10.89 -1.79 -2.63
C THR A 200 -11.64 -0.45 -2.61
N TYR A 201 -12.96 -0.47 -2.63
CA TYR A 201 -13.77 0.75 -2.50
C TYR A 201 -13.57 1.40 -1.12
N GLY A 202 -13.42 0.60 -0.07
CA GLY A 202 -13.06 1.10 1.26
C GLY A 202 -11.70 1.82 1.28
N GLN A 203 -10.68 1.26 0.64
CA GLN A 203 -9.38 1.92 0.49
C GLN A 203 -9.51 3.25 -0.29
N ILE A 204 -10.25 3.25 -1.40
CA ILE A 204 -10.48 4.46 -2.19
C ILE A 204 -11.23 5.52 -1.37
N ALA A 205 -12.24 5.14 -0.60
CA ALA A 205 -12.97 6.06 0.25
C ALA A 205 -12.10 6.67 1.36
N LEU A 206 -11.17 5.89 1.93
CA LEU A 206 -10.17 6.40 2.87
C LEU A 206 -9.25 7.43 2.19
N ILE A 207 -8.78 7.15 0.98
CA ILE A 207 -7.95 8.10 0.21
C ILE A 207 -8.73 9.38 -0.08
N ASP A 208 -9.98 9.27 -0.53
CA ASP A 208 -10.84 10.43 -0.80
C ASP A 208 -11.00 11.32 0.44
N HIS A 209 -11.23 10.70 1.61
CA HIS A 209 -11.22 11.42 2.88
C HIS A 209 -9.90 12.15 3.15
N GLN A 210 -8.76 11.50 2.88
CA GLN A 210 -7.44 12.13 3.06
C GLN A 210 -7.22 13.27 2.07
N VAL A 211 -7.67 13.13 0.82
CA VAL A 211 -7.65 14.21 -0.17
C VAL A 211 -8.48 15.41 0.30
N GLY A 212 -9.67 15.16 0.88
CA GLY A 212 -10.48 16.22 1.50
C GLY A 212 -9.74 16.97 2.60
N ARG A 213 -8.96 16.26 3.44
CA ARG A 213 -8.11 16.88 4.48
C ARG A 213 -7.00 17.76 3.87
N LEU A 214 -6.36 17.29 2.81
CA LEU A 214 -5.34 18.04 2.08
C LEU A 214 -5.92 19.32 1.46
N MET A 215 -7.07 19.21 0.80
CA MET A 215 -7.77 20.36 0.20
C MET A 215 -8.19 21.41 1.23
N ASN A 216 -8.56 21.00 2.43
CA ASN A 216 -8.89 21.92 3.53
C ASN A 216 -7.65 22.60 4.16
N CYS A 217 -6.46 22.13 3.83
CA CYS A 217 -5.19 22.70 4.31
C CYS A 217 -4.64 23.78 3.35
N LEU A 218 -5.03 23.71 2.07
CA LEU A 218 -4.62 24.66 1.03
C LEU A 218 -5.39 25.98 1.14
#